data_110f058a3a67c40d984852a184b03247
#
_entry.id   110f058a3a67c40d984852a184b03247
#
_cell.length_a   1.000
_cell.length_b   1.000
_cell.length_c   1.000
_cell.angle_alpha   90.00
_cell.angle_beta   90.00
_cell.angle_gamma   90.00
#
_symmetry.space_group_name_H-M   'P 1'
#
loop_
_entity.id
_entity.type
_entity.pdbx_description
1 polymer ?
#
loop_
_entity_poly.entity_id
_entity_poly.type
_entity_poly.pdbx_seq_one_letter_code
_entity_poly.pdbx_strand_id
1 'polypeptide(L)'
;LFDSSFSLYGWEDLELGERLKQFGTKIIKCPEAKGFHWHPPFQCEQINSLVRKESERAKMALIFFNKHPNLRVRFIIQLTFLHRFLWNLLCLGGIINVRTMTPLLDYLVKRKKNSFALELLKIPLNLIYIKELYKSFNK
;
A
#
# COMPACT_ATOMS: atom_id res chain seq x y z
N LEU A 1 -17.23 12.62 7.49
CA LEU A 1 -17.24 12.22 6.08
C LEU A 1 -15.83 12.14 5.54
N PHE A 2 -15.57 11.20 4.63
CA PHE A 2 -14.30 11.12 3.91
C PHE A 2 -14.08 12.39 3.08
N ASP A 3 -12.83 12.76 2.92
CA ASP A 3 -12.45 13.94 2.16
C ASP A 3 -12.47 13.62 0.65
N SER A 4 -13.20 14.42 -0.13
CA SER A 4 -13.40 14.22 -1.58
C SER A 4 -12.12 14.38 -2.41
N SER A 5 -11.04 14.93 -1.85
CA SER A 5 -9.75 15.01 -2.54
C SER A 5 -9.09 13.63 -2.73
N PHE A 6 -9.51 12.61 -1.95
CA PHE A 6 -9.08 11.22 -2.14
C PHE A 6 -9.96 10.56 -3.22
N SER A 7 -9.69 10.89 -4.47
CA SER A 7 -10.46 10.42 -5.63
C SER A 7 -10.01 9.05 -6.18
N LEU A 8 -8.87 8.54 -5.68
CA LEU A 8 -8.30 7.24 -6.06
C LEU A 8 -8.18 6.35 -4.82
N TYR A 9 -7.63 5.15 -5.00
CA TYR A 9 -7.51 4.17 -3.95
C TYR A 9 -6.51 4.56 -2.85
N GLY A 10 -6.96 4.55 -1.58
CA GLY A 10 -6.15 4.47 -0.37
C GLY A 10 -5.96 5.78 0.42
N TRP A 11 -5.71 5.61 1.69
CA TRP A 11 -5.38 6.61 2.72
C TRP A 11 -6.56 7.46 3.25
N GLU A 12 -7.74 7.42 2.65
CA GLU A 12 -8.92 8.18 3.07
C GLU A 12 -9.37 7.88 4.51
N ASP A 13 -9.26 6.62 4.92
CA ASP A 13 -9.59 6.14 6.26
C ASP A 13 -8.58 6.62 7.31
N LEU A 14 -7.29 6.56 6.97
CA LEU A 14 -6.22 7.03 7.88
C LEU A 14 -6.21 8.56 7.97
N GLU A 15 -6.51 9.27 6.89
CA GLU A 15 -6.70 10.72 6.90
C GLU A 15 -7.86 11.12 7.82
N LEU A 16 -9.00 10.44 7.68
CA LEU A 16 -10.14 10.66 8.57
C LEU A 16 -9.74 10.43 10.03
N GLY A 17 -8.97 9.36 10.30
CA GLY A 17 -8.44 9.07 11.63
C GLY A 17 -7.55 10.19 12.20
N GLU A 18 -6.68 10.80 11.38
CA GLU A 18 -5.84 11.92 11.80
C GLU A 18 -6.68 13.18 12.07
N ARG A 19 -7.71 13.48 11.26
CA ARG A 19 -8.63 14.60 11.53
C ARG A 19 -9.42 14.39 12.83
N LEU A 20 -9.99 13.21 13.03
CA LEU A 20 -10.74 12.91 14.24
C LEU A 20 -9.86 13.06 15.49
N LYS A 21 -8.61 12.63 15.41
CA LYS A 21 -7.64 12.81 16.50
C LYS A 21 -7.39 14.28 16.83
N GLN A 22 -7.33 15.17 15.82
CA GLN A 22 -7.19 16.61 16.03
C GLN A 22 -8.38 17.22 16.78
N PHE A 23 -9.57 16.64 16.66
CA PHE A 23 -10.76 17.01 17.41
C PHE A 23 -10.83 16.38 18.82
N GLY A 24 -9.75 15.75 19.28
CA GLY A 24 -9.67 15.15 20.61
C GLY A 24 -10.44 13.85 20.79
N THR A 25 -10.89 13.20 19.68
CA THR A 25 -11.56 11.91 19.75
C THR A 25 -10.61 10.82 20.27
N LYS A 26 -11.13 9.92 21.10
CA LYS A 26 -10.40 8.76 21.62
C LYS A 26 -10.76 7.51 20.82
N ILE A 27 -9.75 6.75 20.45
CA ILE A 27 -9.95 5.43 19.82
C ILE A 27 -10.17 4.42 20.95
N ILE A 28 -11.33 3.79 20.95
CA ILE A 28 -11.68 2.70 21.88
C ILE A 28 -11.69 1.41 21.09
N LYS A 29 -10.98 0.40 21.60
CA LYS A 29 -11.03 -0.96 21.04
C LYS A 29 -12.31 -1.64 21.52
N CYS A 30 -13.10 -2.15 20.58
CA CYS A 30 -14.30 -2.93 20.84
C CYS A 30 -14.13 -4.34 20.26
N PRO A 31 -13.65 -5.33 21.05
CA PRO A 31 -13.39 -6.69 20.55
C PRO A 31 -14.64 -7.42 20.04
N GLU A 32 -15.82 -7.01 20.51
CA GLU A 32 -17.12 -7.57 20.14
C GLU A 32 -17.58 -7.06 18.76
N ALA A 33 -17.11 -5.90 18.33
CA ALA A 33 -17.42 -5.33 17.01
C ALA A 33 -16.62 -6.06 15.92
N LYS A 34 -17.13 -7.21 15.48
CA LYS A 34 -16.49 -8.06 14.45
C LYS A 34 -17.13 -7.82 13.11
N GLY A 35 -16.29 -7.58 12.10
CA GLY A 35 -16.68 -7.53 10.68
C GLY A 35 -15.92 -8.59 9.88
N PHE A 36 -16.56 -9.16 8.88
CA PHE A 36 -15.92 -10.07 7.94
C PHE A 36 -15.62 -9.33 6.64
N HIS A 37 -14.35 -9.30 6.25
CA HIS A 37 -13.93 -8.76 4.97
C HIS A 37 -13.55 -9.90 4.04
N TRP A 38 -14.46 -10.26 3.14
CA TRP A 38 -14.21 -11.34 2.18
C TRP A 38 -13.38 -10.84 1.00
N HIS A 39 -12.32 -11.56 0.69
CA HIS A 39 -11.52 -11.37 -0.51
C HIS A 39 -11.49 -12.68 -1.31
N PRO A 40 -11.66 -12.63 -2.64
CA PRO A 40 -11.45 -13.82 -3.47
C PRO A 40 -9.97 -14.26 -3.36
N PRO A 41 -9.68 -15.56 -3.50
CA PRO A 41 -8.31 -16.04 -3.56
C PRO A 41 -7.52 -15.31 -4.66
N PHE A 42 -6.27 -15.00 -4.37
CA PHE A 42 -5.39 -14.35 -5.35
C PHE A 42 -5.23 -15.20 -6.60
N GLN A 43 -5.29 -14.55 -7.78
CA GLN A 43 -5.05 -15.11 -9.10
C GLN A 43 -4.10 -14.18 -9.86
N CYS A 44 -3.28 -14.74 -10.78
CA CYS A 44 -2.27 -13.94 -11.49
C CYS A 44 -2.85 -12.87 -12.42
N GLU A 45 -4.08 -13.03 -12.89
CA GLU A 45 -4.81 -12.04 -13.69
C GLU A 45 -5.07 -10.74 -12.93
N GLN A 46 -5.06 -10.79 -11.59
CA GLN A 46 -5.25 -9.62 -10.72
C GLN A 46 -4.00 -8.75 -10.61
N ILE A 47 -2.83 -9.21 -11.04
CA ILE A 47 -1.54 -8.52 -10.88
C ILE A 47 -1.60 -7.09 -11.42
N ASN A 48 -2.11 -6.88 -12.64
CA ASN A 48 -2.20 -5.55 -13.25
C ASN A 48 -3.10 -4.60 -12.44
N SER A 49 -4.19 -5.11 -11.90
CA SER A 49 -5.09 -4.35 -11.02
C SER A 49 -4.39 -3.96 -9.72
N LEU A 50 -3.62 -4.87 -9.13
CA LEU A 50 -2.84 -4.60 -7.91
C LEU A 50 -1.74 -3.57 -8.15
N VAL A 51 -1.02 -3.66 -9.26
CA VAL A 51 -0.01 -2.65 -9.66
C VAL A 51 -0.65 -1.27 -9.80
N ARG A 52 -1.82 -1.17 -10.45
CA ARG A 52 -2.56 0.08 -10.58
C ARG A 52 -2.96 0.63 -9.21
N LYS A 53 -3.51 -0.20 -8.32
CA LYS A 53 -3.88 0.21 -6.95
C LYS A 53 -2.69 0.75 -6.17
N GLU A 54 -1.51 0.15 -6.28
CA GLU A 54 -0.31 0.66 -5.61
C GLU A 54 0.15 2.02 -6.18
N SER A 55 0.04 2.23 -7.48
CA SER A 55 0.33 3.52 -8.10
C SER A 55 -0.68 4.60 -7.68
N GLU A 56 -1.96 4.27 -7.59
CA GLU A 56 -3.02 5.15 -7.08
C GLU A 56 -2.79 5.50 -5.61
N ARG A 57 -2.47 4.49 -4.79
CA ARG A 57 -2.15 4.65 -3.36
C ARG A 57 -0.96 5.59 -3.14
N ALA A 58 0.06 5.50 -3.99
CA ALA A 58 1.22 6.40 -3.93
C ALA A 58 0.85 7.87 -4.18
N LYS A 59 -0.05 8.13 -5.13
CA LYS A 59 -0.54 9.49 -5.40
C LYS A 59 -1.38 10.03 -4.25
N MET A 60 -2.28 9.22 -3.70
CA MET A 60 -3.12 9.61 -2.56
C MET A 60 -2.30 9.82 -1.28
N ALA A 61 -1.16 9.12 -1.13
CA ALA A 61 -0.24 9.32 -0.01
C ALA A 61 0.31 10.75 0.07
N LEU A 62 0.56 11.40 -1.07
CA LEU A 62 1.01 12.80 -1.10
C LEU A 62 -0.10 13.76 -0.69
N ILE A 63 -1.35 13.50 -1.10
CA ILE A 63 -2.50 14.29 -0.64
C ILE A 63 -2.60 14.18 0.89
N PHE A 64 -2.47 12.97 1.42
CA PHE A 64 -2.47 12.75 2.86
C PHE A 64 -1.33 13.52 3.56
N PHE A 65 -0.11 13.43 3.03
CA PHE A 65 1.04 14.15 3.60
C PHE A 65 0.87 15.67 3.52
N ASN A 66 0.39 16.20 2.41
CA ASN A 66 0.18 17.65 2.25
C ASN A 66 -0.87 18.20 3.23
N LYS A 67 -1.88 17.41 3.58
CA LYS A 67 -2.89 17.78 4.59
C LYS A 67 -2.37 17.69 6.02
N HIS A 68 -1.48 16.73 6.29
CA HIS A 68 -0.93 16.45 7.61
C HIS A 68 0.60 16.29 7.53
N PRO A 69 1.37 17.41 7.30
CA PRO A 69 2.81 17.35 7.06
C PRO A 69 3.61 17.13 8.35
N ASN A 70 3.48 15.94 8.94
CA ASN A 70 4.16 15.58 10.16
C ASN A 70 4.98 14.28 9.99
N LEU A 71 5.93 14.05 10.89
CA LEU A 71 6.82 12.88 10.84
C LEU A 71 6.04 11.56 10.90
N ARG A 72 4.97 11.49 11.68
CA ARG A 72 4.15 10.29 11.81
C ARG A 72 3.55 9.89 10.46
N VAL A 73 2.88 10.83 9.76
CA VAL A 73 2.32 10.58 8.44
C VAL A 73 3.42 10.22 7.45
N ARG A 74 4.56 10.92 7.49
CA ARG A 74 5.71 10.61 6.64
C ARG A 74 6.21 9.17 6.79
N PHE A 75 6.22 8.64 8.03
CA PHE A 75 6.54 7.23 8.29
C PHE A 75 5.44 6.28 7.80
N ILE A 76 4.17 6.60 8.08
CA ILE A 76 3.01 5.79 7.68
C ILE A 76 2.98 5.58 6.15
N ILE A 77 3.16 6.66 5.38
CA ILE A 77 3.19 6.59 3.92
C ILE A 77 4.53 6.12 3.35
N GLN A 78 5.49 5.78 4.20
CA GLN A 78 6.82 5.31 3.82
C GLN A 78 7.67 6.33 3.01
N LEU A 79 7.39 7.63 3.16
CA LEU A 79 8.16 8.70 2.50
C LEU A 79 9.46 8.99 3.28
N THR A 80 10.32 8.00 3.45
CA THR A 80 11.62 8.11 4.11
C THR A 80 12.71 7.41 3.32
N PHE A 81 13.93 7.90 3.44
CA PHE A 81 15.10 7.26 2.82
C PHE A 81 15.25 5.80 3.23
N LEU A 82 14.98 5.48 4.52
CA LEU A 82 15.05 4.12 5.04
C LEU A 82 14.14 3.15 4.28
N HIS A 83 12.85 3.52 4.09
CA HIS A 83 11.92 2.67 3.35
C HIS A 83 12.36 2.50 1.89
N ARG A 84 12.80 3.60 1.26
CA ARG A 84 13.32 3.54 -0.11
C ARG A 84 14.53 2.60 -0.22
N PHE A 85 15.47 2.69 0.72
CA PHE A 85 16.64 1.82 0.77
C PHE A 85 16.25 0.35 0.98
N LEU A 86 15.43 0.07 2.00
CA LEU A 86 14.98 -1.30 2.32
C LEU A 86 14.25 -1.97 1.16
N TRP A 87 13.30 -1.29 0.52
CA TRP A 87 12.57 -1.87 -0.61
C TRP A 87 13.45 -2.07 -1.84
N ASN A 88 14.41 -1.18 -2.10
CA ASN A 88 15.42 -1.41 -3.15
C ASN A 88 16.30 -2.62 -2.82
N LEU A 89 16.74 -2.75 -1.58
CA LEU A 89 17.56 -3.89 -1.14
C LEU A 89 16.81 -5.21 -1.27
N LEU A 90 15.57 -5.28 -0.74
CA LEU A 90 14.71 -6.47 -0.83
C LEU A 90 14.40 -6.88 -2.27
N CYS A 91 14.31 -5.92 -3.16
CA CYS A 91 14.09 -6.17 -4.59
C CYS A 91 15.40 -6.28 -5.40
N LEU A 92 16.56 -6.36 -4.73
CA LEU A 92 17.88 -6.43 -5.37
C LEU A 92 18.03 -5.35 -6.48
N GLY A 93 17.76 -4.08 -6.12
CA GLY A 93 17.80 -2.97 -7.07
C GLY A 93 16.72 -2.99 -8.16
N GLY A 94 15.76 -3.90 -8.09
CA GLY A 94 14.68 -4.07 -9.08
C GLY A 94 14.78 -5.34 -9.92
N ILE A 95 15.77 -6.21 -9.67
CA ILE A 95 15.84 -7.55 -10.29
C ILE A 95 14.60 -8.36 -9.90
N ILE A 96 14.24 -8.35 -8.60
CA ILE A 96 12.97 -8.89 -8.12
C ILE A 96 11.88 -7.86 -8.42
N ASN A 97 11.10 -8.13 -9.46
CA ASN A 97 10.00 -7.29 -9.90
C ASN A 97 8.80 -8.16 -10.28
N VAL A 98 7.66 -7.53 -10.56
CA VAL A 98 6.43 -8.25 -10.90
C VAL A 98 6.64 -9.24 -12.05
N ARG A 99 7.33 -8.83 -13.11
CA ARG A 99 7.55 -9.67 -14.30
C ARG A 99 8.43 -10.90 -13.99
N THR A 100 9.52 -10.71 -13.24
CA THR A 100 10.43 -11.81 -12.90
C THR A 100 9.81 -12.78 -11.90
N MET A 101 8.84 -12.32 -11.09
CA MET A 101 8.14 -13.18 -10.12
C MET A 101 6.93 -13.92 -10.71
N THR A 102 6.35 -13.47 -11.83
CA THR A 102 5.15 -14.08 -12.40
C THR A 102 5.24 -15.61 -12.55
N PRO A 103 6.32 -16.22 -13.05
CA PRO A 103 6.40 -17.69 -13.18
C PRO A 103 6.30 -18.42 -11.82
N LEU A 104 6.94 -17.84 -10.79
CA LEU A 104 6.87 -18.38 -9.42
C LEU A 104 5.47 -18.24 -8.83
N LEU A 105 4.82 -17.09 -9.06
CA LEU A 105 3.46 -16.85 -8.59
C LEU A 105 2.47 -17.80 -9.25
N ASP A 106 2.56 -18.03 -10.56
CA ASP A 106 1.76 -19.01 -11.29
C ASP A 106 1.92 -20.42 -10.74
N TYR A 107 3.16 -20.82 -10.47
CA TYR A 107 3.45 -22.12 -9.86
C TYR A 107 2.77 -22.26 -8.49
N LEU A 108 2.86 -21.22 -7.64
CA LEU A 108 2.25 -21.23 -6.31
C LEU A 108 0.72 -21.26 -6.38
N VAL A 109 0.11 -20.49 -7.28
CA VAL A 109 -1.35 -20.48 -7.49
C VAL A 109 -1.83 -21.86 -7.95
N LYS A 110 -1.14 -22.51 -8.91
CA LYS A 110 -1.44 -23.88 -9.35
C LYS A 110 -1.33 -24.90 -8.21
N ARG A 111 -0.48 -24.64 -7.22
CA ARG A 111 -0.35 -25.43 -5.99
C ARG A 111 -1.32 -25.04 -4.89
N LYS A 112 -2.34 -24.19 -5.19
CA LYS A 112 -3.35 -23.69 -4.23
C LYS A 112 -2.72 -22.90 -3.05
N LYS A 113 -1.52 -22.33 -3.22
CA LYS A 113 -0.83 -21.48 -2.24
C LYS A 113 -1.07 -19.99 -2.52
N ASN A 114 -2.31 -19.63 -2.81
CA ASN A 114 -2.70 -18.28 -3.25
C ASN A 114 -2.32 -17.19 -2.24
N SER A 115 -2.53 -17.41 -0.94
CA SER A 115 -2.16 -16.45 0.10
C SER A 115 -0.66 -16.21 0.14
N PHE A 116 0.15 -17.26 0.04
CA PHE A 116 1.61 -17.15 0.02
C PHE A 116 2.10 -16.43 -1.25
N ALA A 117 1.50 -16.73 -2.41
CA ALA A 117 1.79 -16.03 -3.65
C ALA A 117 1.51 -14.53 -3.53
N LEU A 118 0.37 -14.16 -2.91
CA LEU A 118 0.02 -12.75 -2.67
C LEU A 118 1.03 -12.06 -1.72
N GLU A 119 1.46 -12.73 -0.66
CA GLU A 119 2.46 -12.16 0.26
C GLU A 119 3.80 -11.91 -0.44
N LEU A 120 4.26 -12.83 -1.28
CA LEU A 120 5.48 -12.64 -2.08
C LEU A 120 5.34 -11.48 -3.08
N LEU A 121 4.17 -11.36 -3.71
CA LEU A 121 3.90 -10.26 -4.66
C LEU A 121 3.93 -8.88 -3.99
N LYS A 122 3.61 -8.78 -2.71
CA LYS A 122 3.69 -7.50 -1.97
C LYS A 122 5.08 -6.89 -1.99
N ILE A 123 6.15 -7.69 -2.11
CA ILE A 123 7.53 -7.20 -2.15
C ILE A 123 7.75 -6.26 -3.36
N PRO A 124 7.60 -6.70 -4.61
CA PRO A 124 7.76 -5.81 -5.76
C PRO A 124 6.66 -4.75 -5.86
N LEU A 125 5.45 -5.00 -5.34
CA LEU A 125 4.39 -3.99 -5.30
C LEU A 125 4.78 -2.80 -4.39
N ASN A 126 5.37 -3.04 -3.23
CA ASN A 126 5.87 -1.95 -2.39
C ASN A 126 7.01 -1.17 -3.05
N LEU A 127 7.87 -1.81 -3.84
CA LEU A 127 8.87 -1.08 -4.61
C LEU A 127 8.24 -0.17 -5.66
N ILE A 128 7.17 -0.63 -6.35
CA ILE A 128 6.40 0.19 -7.29
C ILE A 128 5.78 1.38 -6.57
N TYR A 129 5.11 1.14 -5.44
CA TYR A 129 4.54 2.19 -4.59
C TYR A 129 5.58 3.25 -4.24
N ILE A 130 6.74 2.85 -3.71
CA ILE A 130 7.82 3.78 -3.32
C ILE A 130 8.36 4.57 -4.53
N LYS A 131 8.57 3.92 -5.67
CA LYS A 131 9.04 4.60 -6.87
C LYS A 131 8.04 5.67 -7.35
N GLU A 132 6.75 5.35 -7.41
CA GLU A 132 5.71 6.32 -7.80
C GLU A 132 5.55 7.43 -6.76
N LEU A 133 5.64 7.12 -5.46
CA LEU A 133 5.59 8.10 -4.38
C LEU A 133 6.70 9.15 -4.53
N TYR A 134 7.95 8.73 -4.70
CA TYR A 134 9.08 9.64 -4.85
C TYR A 134 9.07 10.40 -6.19
N LYS A 135 8.61 9.77 -7.26
CA LYS A 135 8.41 10.44 -8.56
C LYS A 135 7.40 11.59 -8.47
N SER A 136 6.34 11.39 -7.72
CA SER A 136 5.30 12.39 -7.53
C SER A 136 5.70 13.46 -6.49
N PHE A 137 6.53 13.11 -5.51
CA PHE A 137 7.03 14.05 -4.50
C PHE A 137 8.05 15.04 -5.05
N ASN A 138 8.83 14.64 -6.08
CA ASN A 138 9.88 15.46 -6.67
C ASN A 138 9.40 16.31 -7.87
N LYS A 139 8.09 16.30 -8.16
CA LYS A 139 7.43 17.16 -9.15
C LYS A 139 6.90 18.44 -8.50
#